data_9a1756a49c24191a9c1e95c41b1a44fd
#
_entry.id   9a1756a49c24191a9c1e95c41b1a44fd
#
_cell.length_a   1.000
_cell.length_b   1.000
_cell.length_c   1.000
_cell.angle_alpha   90.00
_cell.angle_beta   90.00
_cell.angle_gamma   90.00
#
_symmetry.space_group_name_H-M   'P 1'
#
loop_
_entity.id
_entity.type
_entity.pdbx_description
1 polymer ?
#
loop_
_entity_poly.entity_id
_entity_poly.type
_entity_poly.pdbx_seq_one_letter_code
_entity_poly.pdbx_strand_id
1 'polypeptide(L)'
;MQFLIEKAVPEDYLIVADVIQSVWQQIQQKDWFVADDSEYTCHMLIEGNGIGYKAFEKDSGALAGVFLAALPGNGEENLGRDIGLPEMELGKVAHMETIAILPEYRGNGLQHSLMKTAEEELRKQGYRYLMCTVHPENRYSKNNIINQGYQVVLTKEKYGGYVRDILLKKLS
;
A
#
# COMPACT_ATOMS: atom_id res chain seq x y z
N MET A 1 -1.05 -8.21 -22.92
CA MET A 1 -0.36 -8.79 -21.76
C MET A 1 -1.36 -9.11 -20.66
N GLN A 2 -1.34 -10.31 -20.14
CA GLN A 2 -2.20 -10.71 -19.04
C GLN A 2 -1.38 -10.88 -17.77
N PHE A 3 -1.97 -10.51 -16.64
CA PHE A 3 -1.31 -10.58 -15.33
C PHE A 3 -2.13 -11.40 -14.35
N LEU A 4 -1.42 -12.09 -13.47
CA LEU A 4 -2.01 -12.80 -12.33
C LEU A 4 -1.56 -12.12 -11.05
N ILE A 5 -2.43 -12.12 -10.05
CA ILE A 5 -2.13 -11.55 -8.73
C ILE A 5 -2.27 -12.66 -7.70
N GLU A 6 -1.25 -12.83 -6.89
CA GLU A 6 -1.23 -13.80 -5.81
C GLU A 6 -0.79 -13.15 -4.51
N LYS A 7 -1.33 -13.65 -3.41
CA LYS A 7 -0.85 -13.27 -2.08
C LYS A 7 0.57 -13.77 -1.91
N ALA A 8 1.46 -12.92 -1.43
CA ALA A 8 2.84 -13.29 -1.16
C ALA A 8 2.91 -14.31 -0.02
N VAL A 9 3.73 -15.31 -0.20
CA VAL A 9 4.06 -16.32 0.81
C VAL A 9 5.46 -16.02 1.37
N PRO A 10 5.88 -16.65 2.50
CA PRO A 10 7.16 -16.32 3.12
C PRO A 10 8.36 -16.35 2.16
N GLU A 11 8.36 -17.25 1.20
CA GLU A 11 9.42 -17.35 0.19
C GLU A 11 9.50 -16.11 -0.70
N ASP A 12 8.42 -15.33 -0.78
CA ASP A 12 8.35 -14.13 -1.61
C ASP A 12 8.73 -12.85 -0.86
N TYR A 13 8.82 -12.87 0.46
CA TYR A 13 8.92 -11.64 1.26
C TYR A 13 10.16 -10.81 0.93
N LEU A 14 11.29 -11.46 0.72
CA LEU A 14 12.51 -10.75 0.36
C LEU A 14 12.38 -10.08 -1.00
N ILE A 15 11.80 -10.78 -1.97
CA ILE A 15 11.64 -10.23 -3.32
C ILE A 15 10.63 -9.07 -3.35
N VAL A 16 9.58 -9.14 -2.52
CA VAL A 16 8.64 -8.02 -2.34
C VAL A 16 9.39 -6.79 -1.85
N ALA A 17 10.20 -6.96 -0.80
CA ALA A 17 10.99 -5.87 -0.24
C ALA A 17 11.99 -5.30 -1.25
N ASP A 18 12.65 -6.16 -2.01
CA ASP A 18 13.65 -5.75 -3.00
C ASP A 18 13.01 -4.97 -4.16
N VAL A 19 11.82 -5.36 -4.61
CA VAL A 19 11.09 -4.62 -5.67
C VAL A 19 10.73 -3.21 -5.17
N ILE A 20 10.26 -3.10 -3.94
CA ILE A 20 9.94 -1.79 -3.34
C ILE A 20 11.19 -0.90 -3.35
N GLN A 21 12.33 -1.41 -2.90
CA GLN A 21 13.57 -0.65 -2.87
C GLN A 21 14.05 -0.27 -4.28
N SER A 22 13.96 -1.20 -5.23
CA SER A 22 14.36 -0.96 -6.62
C SER A 22 13.55 0.17 -7.24
N VAL A 23 12.23 0.16 -7.06
CA VAL A 23 11.34 1.20 -7.59
C VAL A 23 11.62 2.54 -6.90
N TRP A 24 11.79 2.53 -5.57
CA TRP A 24 12.09 3.75 -4.82
C TRP A 24 13.39 4.41 -5.29
N GLN A 25 14.43 3.61 -5.55
CA GLN A 25 15.71 4.14 -6.01
C GLN A 25 15.62 4.86 -7.36
N GLN A 26 14.63 4.52 -8.18
CA GLN A 26 14.40 5.10 -9.50
C GLN A 26 13.53 6.36 -9.47
N ILE A 27 12.88 6.66 -8.35
CA ILE A 27 12.02 7.83 -8.23
C ILE A 27 12.88 9.08 -8.12
N GLN A 28 12.61 10.08 -8.97
CA GLN A 28 13.34 11.34 -8.99
C GLN A 28 12.99 12.24 -7.80
N GLN A 29 11.72 12.23 -7.40
CA GLN A 29 11.22 13.04 -6.29
C GLN A 29 11.07 12.16 -5.05
N LYS A 30 12.17 12.01 -4.32
CA LYS A 30 12.25 11.08 -3.18
C LYS A 30 11.29 11.39 -2.04
N ASP A 31 10.91 12.67 -1.87
CA ASP A 31 9.96 13.07 -0.83
C ASP A 31 8.52 12.67 -1.12
N TRP A 32 8.20 12.26 -2.35
CA TRP A 32 6.87 11.79 -2.69
C TRP A 32 6.58 10.36 -2.20
N PHE A 33 7.62 9.61 -1.94
CA PHE A 33 7.48 8.22 -1.56
C PHE A 33 8.54 7.88 -0.50
N VAL A 34 8.11 7.56 0.70
CA VAL A 34 8.99 7.14 1.78
C VAL A 34 8.90 5.63 1.89
N ALA A 35 9.97 4.95 1.49
CA ALA A 35 10.05 3.50 1.57
C ALA A 35 10.76 3.08 2.85
N ASP A 36 10.20 2.10 3.53
CA ASP A 36 10.90 1.42 4.61
C ASP A 36 12.02 0.55 4.02
N ASP A 37 13.03 0.25 4.83
CA ASP A 37 14.09 -0.65 4.37
C ASP A 37 13.59 -2.09 4.22
N SER A 38 14.38 -2.91 3.50
CA SER A 38 14.00 -4.29 3.19
C SER A 38 13.82 -5.14 4.44
N GLU A 39 14.64 -4.92 5.46
CA GLU A 39 14.58 -5.66 6.71
C GLU A 39 13.26 -5.39 7.44
N TYR A 40 12.88 -4.13 7.53
CA TYR A 40 11.61 -3.73 8.15
C TYR A 40 10.43 -4.35 7.43
N THR A 41 10.40 -4.29 6.09
CA THR A 41 9.32 -4.86 5.29
C THR A 41 9.19 -6.36 5.50
N CYS A 42 10.31 -7.08 5.43
CA CYS A 42 10.32 -8.54 5.66
C CYS A 42 9.84 -8.88 7.08
N HIS A 43 10.31 -8.15 8.08
CA HIS A 43 9.96 -8.38 9.47
C HIS A 43 8.45 -8.18 9.70
N MET A 44 7.88 -7.11 9.14
CA MET A 44 6.46 -6.83 9.22
C MET A 44 5.63 -7.97 8.62
N LEU A 45 6.04 -8.49 7.46
CA LEU A 45 5.34 -9.59 6.80
C LEU A 45 5.44 -10.89 7.60
N ILE A 46 6.62 -11.21 8.12
CA ILE A 46 6.86 -12.42 8.92
C ILE A 46 6.03 -12.41 10.20
N GLU A 47 5.91 -11.26 10.85
CA GLU A 47 5.16 -11.13 12.10
C GLU A 47 3.65 -11.04 11.90
N GLY A 48 3.17 -10.99 10.65
CA GLY A 48 1.74 -10.90 10.37
C GLY A 48 1.16 -9.50 10.55
N ASN A 49 1.99 -8.49 10.61
CA ASN A 49 1.58 -7.09 10.70
C ASN A 49 1.42 -6.44 9.32
N GLY A 50 1.47 -7.24 8.28
CA GLY A 50 1.28 -6.81 6.91
C GLY A 50 0.88 -7.98 6.03
N ILE A 51 0.34 -7.64 4.86
CA ILE A 51 -0.03 -8.60 3.83
C ILE A 51 0.60 -8.12 2.52
N GLY A 52 1.33 -9.01 1.87
CA GLY A 52 1.95 -8.72 0.58
C GLY A 52 1.23 -9.40 -0.56
N TYR A 53 1.25 -8.75 -1.71
CA TYR A 53 0.73 -9.30 -2.97
C TYR A 53 1.76 -9.11 -4.07
N LYS A 54 1.79 -10.04 -5.00
CA LYS A 54 2.64 -9.95 -6.18
C LYS A 54 1.80 -10.08 -7.44
N ALA A 55 2.16 -9.28 -8.45
CA ALA A 55 1.59 -9.38 -9.79
C ALA A 55 2.69 -9.87 -10.74
N PHE A 56 2.36 -10.82 -11.59
CA PHE A 56 3.31 -11.35 -12.56
C PHE A 56 2.64 -11.57 -13.90
N GLU A 57 3.43 -11.47 -14.96
CA GLU A 57 2.94 -11.72 -16.32
C GLU A 57 2.65 -13.21 -16.47
N LYS A 58 1.45 -13.52 -16.97
CA LYS A 58 0.97 -14.88 -17.04
C LYS A 58 1.84 -15.80 -17.91
N ASP A 59 2.27 -15.31 -19.06
CA ASP A 59 2.97 -16.15 -20.03
C ASP A 59 4.44 -16.39 -19.66
N SER A 60 5.14 -15.36 -19.21
CA SER A 60 6.56 -15.43 -18.88
C SER A 60 6.84 -15.77 -17.41
N GLY A 61 5.87 -15.55 -16.54
CA GLY A 61 6.07 -15.67 -15.11
C GLY A 61 6.89 -14.51 -14.52
N ALA A 62 7.21 -13.47 -15.30
CA ALA A 62 8.02 -12.36 -14.85
C ALA A 62 7.27 -11.50 -13.84
N LEU A 63 7.92 -11.16 -12.73
CA LEU A 63 7.35 -10.29 -11.71
C LEU A 63 7.17 -8.88 -12.27
N ALA A 64 5.97 -8.32 -12.12
CA ALA A 64 5.61 -7.02 -12.66
C ALA A 64 5.46 -5.95 -11.59
N GLY A 65 5.05 -6.34 -10.40
CA GLY A 65 4.86 -5.40 -9.32
C GLY A 65 4.46 -6.08 -8.02
N VAL A 66 4.45 -5.29 -6.95
CA VAL A 66 4.07 -5.76 -5.62
C VAL A 66 3.22 -4.72 -4.92
N PHE A 67 2.46 -5.17 -3.94
CA PHE A 67 1.65 -4.33 -3.07
C PHE A 67 1.78 -4.80 -1.63
N LEU A 68 1.81 -3.84 -0.72
CA LEU A 68 1.92 -4.10 0.71
C LEU A 68 0.81 -3.37 1.45
N ALA A 69 0.01 -4.11 2.20
CA ALA A 69 -0.92 -3.55 3.17
C ALA A 69 -0.34 -3.74 4.57
N ALA A 70 -0.40 -2.71 5.39
CA ALA A 70 0.04 -2.77 6.77
C ALA A 70 -1.15 -2.83 7.70
N LEU A 71 -1.01 -3.58 8.79
CA LEU A 71 -2.05 -3.76 9.81
C LEU A 71 -1.54 -3.14 11.11
N PRO A 72 -1.77 -1.81 11.32
CA PRO A 72 -1.12 -1.08 12.41
C PRO A 72 -1.65 -1.42 13.80
N GLY A 73 -2.85 -2.00 13.92
CA GLY A 73 -3.42 -2.31 15.22
C GLY A 73 -3.52 -1.08 16.11
N ASN A 74 -3.03 -1.19 17.35
CA ASN A 74 -3.02 -0.08 18.31
C ASN A 74 -1.76 0.78 18.21
N GLY A 75 -0.93 0.62 17.17
CA GLY A 75 0.29 1.40 16.99
C GLY A 75 0.02 2.90 16.88
N GLU A 76 1.03 3.68 17.24
CA GLU A 76 0.94 5.15 17.18
C GLU A 76 0.84 5.67 15.74
N GLU A 77 1.34 4.90 14.79
CA GLU A 77 1.32 5.22 13.37
C GLU A 77 -0.04 5.01 12.71
N ASN A 78 -1.00 4.40 13.41
CA ASN A 78 -2.33 4.14 12.85
C ASN A 78 -2.99 5.44 12.42
N LEU A 79 -3.26 5.56 11.11
CA LEU A 79 -3.87 6.76 10.53
C LEU A 79 -5.29 7.03 11.06
N GLY A 80 -5.95 6.02 11.61
CA GLY A 80 -7.24 6.20 12.27
C GLY A 80 -7.18 7.19 13.43
N ARG A 81 -6.01 7.33 14.08
CA ARG A 81 -5.82 8.29 15.15
C ARG A 81 -5.87 9.73 14.62
N ASP A 82 -5.37 9.96 13.41
CA ASP A 82 -5.38 11.28 12.79
C ASP A 82 -6.78 11.79 12.51
N ILE A 83 -7.75 10.90 12.33
CA ILE A 83 -9.16 11.26 12.08
C ILE A 83 -10.05 11.04 13.30
N GLY A 84 -9.46 10.77 14.47
CA GLY A 84 -10.20 10.66 15.72
C GLY A 84 -11.03 9.41 15.88
N LEU A 85 -10.66 8.30 15.25
CA LEU A 85 -11.37 7.04 15.46
C LEU A 85 -11.25 6.59 16.91
N PRO A 86 -12.34 6.07 17.50
CA PRO A 86 -12.27 5.48 18.84
C PRO A 86 -11.26 4.32 18.87
N GLU A 87 -10.65 4.11 20.02
CA GLU A 87 -9.63 3.08 20.17
C GLU A 87 -10.12 1.69 19.77
N MET A 88 -11.38 1.38 20.07
CA MET A 88 -12.00 0.11 19.69
C MET A 88 -12.11 -0.09 18.17
N GLU A 89 -12.06 0.98 17.37
CA GLU A 89 -12.13 0.90 15.92
C GLU A 89 -10.77 0.81 15.25
N LEU A 90 -9.68 1.11 15.96
CA LEU A 90 -8.34 1.11 15.40
C LEU A 90 -7.91 -0.24 14.82
N GLY A 91 -8.34 -1.33 15.44
CA GLY A 91 -8.05 -2.68 14.94
C GLY A 91 -8.72 -3.02 13.61
N LYS A 92 -9.63 -2.16 13.13
CA LYS A 92 -10.34 -2.34 11.85
C LYS A 92 -9.74 -1.48 10.73
N VAL A 93 -8.63 -0.80 11.00
CA VAL A 93 -7.91 0.03 10.04
C VAL A 93 -6.82 -0.80 9.39
N ALA A 94 -6.75 -0.76 8.07
CA ALA A 94 -5.63 -1.28 7.29
C ALA A 94 -5.03 -0.12 6.49
N HIS A 95 -3.71 -0.07 6.43
CA HIS A 95 -3.00 0.90 5.58
C HIS A 95 -2.70 0.28 4.24
N MET A 96 -3.13 0.92 3.17
CA MET A 96 -2.74 0.56 1.81
C MET A 96 -1.38 1.21 1.58
N GLU A 97 -0.34 0.53 2.07
CA GLU A 97 0.94 1.12 2.45
C GLU A 97 1.84 1.47 1.27
N THR A 98 2.11 0.48 0.42
CA THR A 98 3.10 0.63 -0.63
C THR A 98 2.69 -0.13 -1.87
N ILE A 99 2.82 0.52 -3.01
CA ILE A 99 2.69 -0.11 -4.31
C ILE A 99 3.93 0.19 -5.13
N ALA A 100 4.48 -0.84 -5.76
CA ALA A 100 5.66 -0.69 -6.60
C ALA A 100 5.48 -1.50 -7.87
N ILE A 101 5.37 -0.79 -9.00
CA ILE A 101 5.23 -1.41 -10.32
C ILE A 101 6.54 -1.18 -11.07
N LEU A 102 7.12 -2.25 -11.60
CA LEU A 102 8.34 -2.14 -12.39
C LEU A 102 8.06 -1.31 -13.65
N PRO A 103 9.02 -0.46 -14.06
CA PRO A 103 8.79 0.51 -15.14
C PRO A 103 8.25 -0.10 -16.43
N GLU A 104 8.75 -1.26 -16.83
CA GLU A 104 8.34 -1.92 -18.07
C GLU A 104 6.90 -2.44 -18.06
N TYR A 105 6.26 -2.50 -16.88
CA TYR A 105 4.89 -2.99 -16.72
C TYR A 105 3.89 -1.90 -16.37
N ARG A 106 4.32 -0.64 -16.34
CA ARG A 106 3.42 0.48 -16.08
C ARG A 106 2.40 0.63 -17.20
N GLY A 107 1.24 1.23 -16.89
CA GLY A 107 0.18 1.44 -17.87
C GLY A 107 -0.74 0.24 -18.09
N ASN A 108 -0.65 -0.80 -17.26
CA ASN A 108 -1.48 -1.99 -17.36
C ASN A 108 -2.55 -2.10 -16.26
N GLY A 109 -2.76 -1.03 -15.49
CA GLY A 109 -3.78 -1.02 -14.43
C GLY A 109 -3.43 -1.89 -13.22
N LEU A 110 -2.16 -2.22 -13.03
CA LEU A 110 -1.73 -3.12 -11.94
C LEU A 110 -1.96 -2.52 -10.56
N GLN A 111 -1.78 -1.21 -10.39
CA GLN A 111 -2.07 -0.56 -9.11
C GLN A 111 -3.52 -0.81 -8.71
N HIS A 112 -4.46 -0.58 -9.61
CA HIS A 112 -5.88 -0.81 -9.36
C HIS A 112 -6.15 -2.27 -9.01
N SER A 113 -5.62 -3.19 -9.82
CA SER A 113 -5.87 -4.63 -9.63
C SER A 113 -5.29 -5.17 -8.32
N LEU A 114 -4.08 -4.75 -7.96
CA LEU A 114 -3.45 -5.14 -6.70
C LEU A 114 -4.22 -4.61 -5.50
N MET A 115 -4.58 -3.33 -5.51
CA MET A 115 -5.32 -2.71 -4.42
C MET A 115 -6.70 -3.34 -4.26
N LYS A 116 -7.39 -3.61 -5.36
CA LYS A 116 -8.71 -4.24 -5.33
C LYS A 116 -8.64 -5.65 -4.74
N THR A 117 -7.63 -6.42 -5.11
CA THR A 117 -7.45 -7.76 -4.56
C THR A 117 -7.22 -7.72 -3.05
N ALA A 118 -6.36 -6.81 -2.59
CA ALA A 118 -6.13 -6.61 -1.16
C ALA A 118 -7.40 -6.16 -0.43
N GLU A 119 -8.15 -5.23 -1.02
CA GLU A 119 -9.41 -4.75 -0.43
C GLU A 119 -10.40 -5.90 -0.21
N GLU A 120 -10.56 -6.78 -1.19
CA GLU A 120 -11.48 -7.90 -1.07
C GLU A 120 -11.11 -8.83 0.08
N GLU A 121 -9.83 -9.13 0.24
CA GLU A 121 -9.37 -9.95 1.36
C GLU A 121 -9.55 -9.25 2.71
N LEU A 122 -9.17 -7.98 2.79
CA LEU A 122 -9.30 -7.20 4.02
C LEU A 122 -10.78 -7.07 4.44
N ARG A 123 -11.66 -6.88 3.48
CA ARG A 123 -13.11 -6.85 3.75
C ARG A 123 -13.58 -8.18 4.38
N LYS A 124 -13.14 -9.30 3.84
CA LYS A 124 -13.48 -10.62 4.38
C LYS A 124 -12.95 -10.84 5.78
N GLN A 125 -11.81 -10.22 6.10
CA GLN A 125 -11.19 -10.31 7.42
C GLN A 125 -11.79 -9.36 8.45
N GLY A 126 -12.78 -8.54 8.05
CA GLY A 126 -13.49 -7.66 8.97
C GLY A 126 -12.93 -6.24 9.06
N TYR A 127 -11.95 -5.88 8.23
CA TYR A 127 -11.46 -4.51 8.18
C TYR A 127 -12.53 -3.59 7.60
N ARG A 128 -12.62 -2.36 8.12
CA ARG A 128 -13.63 -1.39 7.75
C ARG A 128 -13.10 -0.08 7.21
N TYR A 129 -11.84 0.22 7.50
CA TYR A 129 -11.22 1.50 7.13
C TYR A 129 -9.95 1.21 6.37
N LEU A 130 -9.93 1.57 5.09
CA LEU A 130 -8.71 1.50 4.29
C LEU A 130 -8.15 2.91 4.20
N MET A 131 -6.92 3.10 4.64
CA MET A 131 -6.30 4.41 4.69
C MET A 131 -4.94 4.40 4.02
N CYS A 132 -4.57 5.52 3.44
CA CYS A 132 -3.26 5.69 2.83
C CYS A 132 -2.86 7.16 2.84
N THR A 133 -1.60 7.40 2.54
CA THR A 133 -1.07 8.76 2.39
C THR A 133 -0.49 8.93 0.99
N VAL A 134 -0.57 10.16 0.48
CA VAL A 134 0.03 10.52 -0.80
C VAL A 134 0.53 11.96 -0.73
N HIS A 135 1.62 12.25 -1.43
CA HIS A 135 2.07 13.64 -1.55
C HIS A 135 1.01 14.44 -2.33
N PRO A 136 0.61 15.65 -1.83
CA PRO A 136 -0.46 16.41 -2.47
C PRO A 136 -0.22 16.72 -3.96
N GLU A 137 1.04 16.87 -4.38
CA GLU A 137 1.40 17.15 -5.76
C GLU A 137 1.52 15.90 -6.64
N ASN A 138 1.49 14.72 -6.06
CA ASN A 138 1.50 13.46 -6.80
C ASN A 138 0.11 13.17 -7.34
N ARG A 139 -0.30 13.95 -8.34
CA ARG A 139 -1.67 13.93 -8.87
C ARG A 139 -2.06 12.60 -9.50
N TYR A 140 -1.11 11.97 -10.17
CA TYR A 140 -1.37 10.68 -10.82
C TYR A 140 -1.79 9.62 -9.79
N SER A 141 -0.99 9.44 -8.75
CA SER A 141 -1.29 8.49 -7.68
C SER A 141 -2.55 8.86 -6.91
N LYS A 142 -2.69 10.15 -6.57
CA LYS A 142 -3.85 10.65 -5.84
C LYS A 142 -5.15 10.43 -6.61
N ASN A 143 -5.20 10.76 -7.90
CA ASN A 143 -6.38 10.56 -8.73
C ASN A 143 -6.72 9.09 -8.89
N ASN A 144 -5.72 8.23 -9.02
CA ASN A 144 -5.92 6.80 -9.10
C ASN A 144 -6.59 6.25 -7.83
N ILE A 145 -6.14 6.70 -6.68
CA ILE A 145 -6.71 6.31 -5.38
C ILE A 145 -8.13 6.85 -5.24
N ILE A 146 -8.37 8.12 -5.56
CA ILE A 146 -9.71 8.73 -5.50
C ILE A 146 -10.67 7.97 -6.42
N ASN A 147 -10.24 7.60 -7.61
CA ASN A 147 -11.07 6.84 -8.55
C ASN A 147 -11.46 5.45 -8.02
N GLN A 148 -10.74 4.94 -7.04
CA GLN A 148 -11.07 3.68 -6.38
C GLN A 148 -12.01 3.85 -5.18
N GLY A 149 -12.51 5.06 -4.95
CA GLY A 149 -13.49 5.35 -3.90
C GLY A 149 -12.92 5.93 -2.62
N TYR A 150 -11.65 6.29 -2.61
CA TYR A 150 -11.03 6.96 -1.45
C TYR A 150 -11.32 8.46 -1.49
N GLN A 151 -11.38 9.06 -0.31
CA GLN A 151 -11.58 10.51 -0.16
C GLN A 151 -10.46 11.10 0.69
N VAL A 152 -10.01 12.30 0.32
CA VAL A 152 -9.06 13.04 1.15
C VAL A 152 -9.81 13.52 2.39
N VAL A 153 -9.34 13.12 3.56
CA VAL A 153 -9.97 13.48 4.84
C VAL A 153 -9.14 14.47 5.64
N LEU A 154 -7.84 14.57 5.35
CA LEU A 154 -6.95 15.46 6.08
C LEU A 154 -5.67 15.65 5.28
N THR A 155 -5.04 16.82 5.42
CA THR A 155 -3.70 17.10 4.89
C THR A 155 -2.86 17.60 6.04
N LYS A 156 -1.73 16.94 6.31
CA LYS A 156 -0.85 17.33 7.42
C LYS A 156 0.58 16.81 7.20
N GLU A 157 1.49 17.24 8.05
CA GLU A 157 2.84 16.70 8.07
C GLU A 157 2.85 15.32 8.72
N LYS A 158 3.53 14.38 8.07
CA LYS A 158 3.74 13.01 8.53
C LYS A 158 5.20 12.64 8.32
N TYR A 159 5.61 11.52 8.89
CA TYR A 159 6.93 10.93 8.63
C TYR A 159 8.10 11.91 8.84
N GLY A 160 8.03 12.72 9.91
CA GLY A 160 9.12 13.64 10.25
C GLY A 160 9.14 14.93 9.44
N GLY A 161 7.98 15.39 8.98
CA GLY A 161 7.85 16.69 8.33
C GLY A 161 7.43 16.65 6.87
N TYR A 162 7.13 15.47 6.32
CA TYR A 162 6.60 15.35 4.96
C TYR A 162 5.11 15.67 4.94
N VAL A 163 4.72 16.63 4.08
CA VAL A 163 3.30 16.94 3.89
C VAL A 163 2.63 15.79 3.12
N ARG A 164 1.50 15.32 3.65
CA ARG A 164 0.74 14.23 3.04
C ARG A 164 -0.75 14.50 3.09
N ASP A 165 -1.44 14.14 2.01
CA ASP A 165 -2.88 13.92 2.05
C ASP A 165 -3.13 12.55 2.67
N ILE A 166 -4.07 12.52 3.60
CA ILE A 166 -4.56 11.26 4.18
C ILE A 166 -5.88 10.95 3.51
N LEU A 167 -5.99 9.75 2.95
CA LEU A 167 -7.19 9.31 2.24
C LEU A 167 -7.81 8.12 2.97
N LEU A 168 -9.14 8.04 2.88
CA LEU A 168 -9.94 7.03 3.56
C LEU A 168 -10.96 6.44 2.60
N LYS A 169 -11.10 5.13 2.62
CA LYS A 169 -12.23 4.41 2.04
C LYS A 169 -12.87 3.58 3.14
N LYS A 170 -14.16 3.82 3.40
CA LYS A 170 -14.92 3.00 4.35
C LYS A 170 -15.52 1.80 3.63
N LEU A 171 -15.34 0.63 4.22
CA LEU A 171 -15.93 -0.61 3.72
C LEU A 171 -17.25 -0.88 4.44
N SER A 172 -18.20 -1.39 3.70
CA SER A 172 -19.49 -1.78 4.25
C SER A 172 -19.49 -3.20 4.79
#